data_22148aeceb719cd46ed0e83c6ca46087
#
_entry.id   22148aeceb719cd46ed0e83c6ca46087
#
_cell.length_a   1.000
_cell.length_b   1.000
_cell.length_c   1.000
_cell.angle_alpha   90.00
_cell.angle_beta   90.00
_cell.angle_gamma   90.00
#
_symmetry.space_group_name_H-M   'P 1'
#
loop_
_entity.id
_entity.type
_entity.pdbx_description
1 polymer ?
#
loop_
_entity_poly.entity_id
_entity_poly.type
_entity_poly.pdbx_seq_one_letter_code
_entity_poly.pdbx_strand_id
1 'polypeptide(L)'
;APGAPAKALEMADLPIATTAAGYAAHASQFYAVLYALAPIVPEELSGRDQVLWLVDRARTAIPDDSKSADIVDFCLADYLANPDVNDWERTRDLVAQRYQVNPAAQGFVYRAWYESSVNFAGGVIALLYGEADLSRTIQIGAMSGWDSDNGTATMGGLVGLMIGTDA
;
A
#
# COMPACT_ATOMS: atom_id res chain seq x y z
N ALA A 1 -11.10 0.30 -13.90
CA ALA A 1 -12.28 -0.47 -14.29
C ALA A 1 -12.53 -1.54 -13.24
N PRO A 2 -13.68 -1.51 -12.53
CA PRO A 2 -13.99 -2.47 -11.49
C PRO A 2 -13.85 -3.93 -11.98
N GLY A 3 -13.15 -4.75 -11.21
CA GLY A 3 -12.91 -6.15 -11.53
C GLY A 3 -12.01 -6.43 -12.75
N ALA A 4 -11.41 -5.40 -13.35
CA ALA A 4 -10.60 -5.53 -14.56
C ALA A 4 -9.22 -4.87 -14.40
N PRO A 5 -8.30 -5.47 -13.61
CA PRO A 5 -6.99 -4.88 -13.30
C PRO A 5 -6.14 -4.61 -14.55
N ALA A 6 -6.16 -5.48 -15.56
CA ALA A 6 -5.43 -5.24 -16.80
C ALA A 6 -5.93 -3.97 -17.53
N LYS A 7 -7.24 -3.76 -17.55
CA LYS A 7 -7.81 -2.53 -18.13
C LYS A 7 -7.50 -1.30 -17.29
N ALA A 8 -7.48 -1.43 -15.97
CA ALA A 8 -7.08 -0.34 -15.08
C ALA A 8 -5.63 0.07 -15.33
N LEU A 9 -4.71 -0.88 -15.49
CA LEU A 9 -3.32 -0.60 -15.83
C LEU A 9 -3.17 0.10 -17.19
N GLU A 10 -3.87 -0.38 -18.23
CA GLU A 10 -3.90 0.27 -19.55
C GLU A 10 -4.36 1.75 -19.45
N MET A 11 -5.42 2.01 -18.66
CA MET A 11 -5.94 3.36 -18.47
C MET A 11 -5.01 4.24 -17.63
N ALA A 12 -4.26 3.64 -16.69
CA ALA A 12 -3.34 4.33 -15.80
C ALA A 12 -1.95 4.58 -16.45
N ASP A 13 -1.64 3.93 -17.57
CA ASP A 13 -0.31 3.97 -18.19
C ASP A 13 0.15 5.41 -18.48
N LEU A 14 -0.65 6.20 -19.19
CA LEU A 14 -0.28 7.57 -19.54
C LEU A 14 -0.18 8.49 -18.31
N PRO A 15 -1.14 8.54 -17.38
CA PRO A 15 -0.99 9.27 -16.13
C PRO A 15 0.27 8.87 -15.34
N ILE A 16 0.53 7.58 -15.19
CA ILE A 16 1.73 7.09 -14.48
C ILE A 16 3.00 7.55 -15.21
N ALA A 17 3.10 7.33 -16.53
CA ALA A 17 4.27 7.70 -17.30
C ALA A 17 4.59 9.21 -17.27
N THR A 18 3.59 10.05 -17.02
CA THR A 18 3.77 11.52 -16.92
C THR A 18 4.13 12.01 -15.52
N THR A 19 3.88 11.22 -14.47
CA THR A 19 4.01 11.66 -13.06
C THR A 19 5.00 10.85 -12.26
N ALA A 20 5.35 9.64 -12.69
CA ALA A 20 6.21 8.72 -11.94
C ALA A 20 7.20 8.00 -12.85
N ALA A 21 8.35 7.62 -12.29
CA ALA A 21 9.37 6.86 -13.00
C ALA A 21 9.98 5.79 -12.07
N GLY A 22 10.55 4.74 -12.68
CA GLY A 22 11.20 3.66 -11.96
C GLY A 22 10.23 2.98 -10.98
N TYR A 23 10.68 2.71 -9.76
CA TYR A 23 9.86 2.00 -8.78
C TYR A 23 8.62 2.79 -8.31
N ALA A 24 8.63 4.12 -8.39
CA ALA A 24 7.43 4.91 -8.09
C ALA A 24 6.29 4.65 -9.09
N ALA A 25 6.63 4.35 -10.36
CA ALA A 25 5.65 3.91 -11.34
C ALA A 25 5.05 2.55 -10.97
N HIS A 26 5.87 1.61 -10.49
CA HIS A 26 5.39 0.31 -9.99
C HIS A 26 4.49 0.46 -8.76
N ALA A 27 4.80 1.37 -7.83
CA ALA A 27 3.92 1.69 -6.70
C ALA A 27 2.55 2.20 -7.18
N SER A 28 2.53 3.07 -8.19
CA SER A 28 1.30 3.56 -8.80
C SER A 28 0.51 2.46 -9.51
N GLN A 29 1.18 1.53 -10.17
CA GLN A 29 0.55 0.35 -10.78
C GLN A 29 -0.09 -0.56 -9.72
N PHE A 30 0.62 -0.80 -8.61
CA PHE A 30 0.09 -1.54 -7.47
C PHE A 30 -1.21 -0.91 -6.96
N TYR A 31 -1.24 0.40 -6.74
CA TYR A 31 -2.45 1.11 -6.32
C TYR A 31 -3.57 1.04 -7.36
N ALA A 32 -3.26 1.18 -8.65
CA ALA A 32 -4.27 1.07 -9.71
C ALA A 32 -4.97 -0.30 -9.70
N VAL A 33 -4.21 -1.36 -9.41
CA VAL A 33 -4.77 -2.72 -9.29
C VAL A 33 -5.60 -2.88 -8.02
N LEU A 34 -5.14 -2.37 -6.86
CA LEU A 34 -5.92 -2.37 -5.63
C LEU A 34 -7.30 -1.73 -5.84
N TYR A 35 -7.33 -0.52 -6.43
CA TYR A 35 -8.58 0.19 -6.72
C TYR A 35 -9.48 -0.53 -7.73
N ALA A 36 -8.89 -1.24 -8.69
CA ALA A 36 -9.68 -2.04 -9.64
C ALA A 36 -10.33 -3.26 -8.97
N LEU A 37 -9.67 -3.83 -7.97
CA LEU A 37 -10.12 -5.04 -7.28
C LEU A 37 -11.02 -4.75 -6.07
N ALA A 38 -10.89 -3.59 -5.44
CA ALA A 38 -11.65 -3.23 -4.24
C ALA A 38 -13.17 -3.48 -4.36
N PRO A 39 -13.86 -3.12 -5.47
CA PRO A 39 -15.30 -3.34 -5.59
C PRO A 39 -15.73 -4.81 -5.75
N ILE A 40 -14.78 -5.73 -5.89
CA ILE A 40 -15.06 -7.16 -6.12
C ILE A 40 -14.38 -8.05 -5.08
N VAL A 41 -13.90 -7.46 -3.99
CA VAL A 41 -13.40 -8.25 -2.85
C VAL A 41 -14.53 -9.13 -2.33
N PRO A 42 -14.29 -10.44 -2.10
CA PRO A 42 -15.31 -11.31 -1.57
C PRO A 42 -15.81 -10.87 -0.19
N GLU A 43 -17.10 -10.59 -0.08
CA GLU A 43 -17.74 -10.08 1.15
C GLU A 43 -17.72 -11.08 2.31
N GLU A 44 -17.64 -12.38 2.00
CA GLU A 44 -17.57 -13.46 2.99
C GLU A 44 -16.23 -13.56 3.72
N LEU A 45 -15.19 -12.90 3.23
CA LEU A 45 -13.88 -12.87 3.88
C LEU A 45 -13.89 -11.94 5.09
N SER A 46 -13.09 -12.28 6.11
CA SER A 46 -12.79 -11.33 7.19
C SER A 46 -12.07 -10.10 6.66
N GLY A 47 -12.15 -8.96 7.36
CA GLY A 47 -11.46 -7.73 6.91
C GLY A 47 -9.96 -7.95 6.69
N ARG A 48 -9.31 -8.74 7.56
CA ARG A 48 -7.93 -9.19 7.37
C ARG A 48 -7.74 -9.94 6.06
N ASP A 49 -8.58 -10.94 5.80
CA ASP A 49 -8.44 -11.79 4.61
C ASP A 49 -8.78 -11.02 3.33
N GLN A 50 -9.69 -10.05 3.39
CA GLN A 50 -9.97 -9.12 2.29
C GLN A 50 -8.74 -8.32 1.89
N VAL A 51 -8.05 -7.74 2.88
CA VAL A 51 -6.81 -6.98 2.64
C VAL A 51 -5.71 -7.88 2.09
N LEU A 52 -5.51 -9.06 2.65
CA LEU A 52 -4.52 -10.02 2.14
C LEU A 52 -4.85 -10.47 0.71
N TRP A 53 -6.12 -10.69 0.40
CA TRP A 53 -6.60 -11.02 -0.94
C TRP A 53 -6.27 -9.92 -1.97
N LEU A 54 -6.44 -8.65 -1.57
CA LEU A 54 -6.11 -7.49 -2.42
C LEU A 54 -4.60 -7.36 -2.64
N VAL A 55 -3.83 -7.39 -1.55
CA VAL A 55 -2.37 -7.20 -1.58
C VAL A 55 -1.70 -8.30 -2.41
N ASP A 56 -2.07 -9.56 -2.22
CA ASP A 56 -1.57 -10.70 -2.99
C ASP A 56 -1.73 -10.48 -4.51
N ARG A 57 -2.94 -10.08 -4.94
CA ARG A 57 -3.24 -9.86 -6.35
C ARG A 57 -2.57 -8.62 -6.93
N ALA A 58 -2.55 -7.54 -6.18
CA ALA A 58 -1.89 -6.31 -6.62
C ALA A 58 -0.36 -6.50 -6.71
N ARG A 59 0.23 -7.32 -5.82
CA ARG A 59 1.66 -7.63 -5.81
C ARG A 59 2.09 -8.33 -7.12
N THR A 60 1.22 -9.16 -7.71
CA THR A 60 1.53 -9.83 -8.99
C THR A 60 1.55 -8.88 -10.20
N ALA A 61 1.07 -7.65 -10.05
CA ALA A 61 1.03 -6.66 -11.12
C ALA A 61 2.33 -5.86 -11.27
N ILE A 62 3.27 -6.01 -10.35
CA ILE A 62 4.56 -5.31 -10.35
C ILE A 62 5.71 -6.32 -10.44
N PRO A 63 6.85 -5.96 -11.08
CA PRO A 63 7.97 -6.87 -11.25
C PRO A 63 8.53 -7.35 -9.91
N ASP A 64 8.88 -8.63 -9.82
CA ASP A 64 9.38 -9.26 -8.59
C ASP A 64 10.69 -8.67 -8.08
N ASP A 65 11.54 -8.20 -8.99
CA ASP A 65 12.83 -7.57 -8.69
C ASP A 65 12.72 -6.05 -8.49
N SER A 66 11.50 -5.51 -8.47
CA SER A 66 11.30 -4.06 -8.29
C SER A 66 11.45 -3.66 -6.81
N LYS A 67 11.91 -2.42 -6.60
CA LYS A 67 11.96 -1.82 -5.26
C LYS A 67 10.58 -1.70 -4.60
N SER A 68 9.51 -1.54 -5.38
CA SER A 68 8.15 -1.52 -4.86
C SER A 68 7.72 -2.91 -4.38
N ALA A 69 8.15 -3.97 -5.06
CA ALA A 69 7.96 -5.34 -4.60
C ALA A 69 8.66 -5.58 -3.26
N ASP A 70 9.94 -5.17 -3.13
CA ASP A 70 10.68 -5.26 -1.85
C ASP A 70 9.94 -4.57 -0.70
N ILE A 71 9.35 -3.40 -0.95
CA ILE A 71 8.59 -2.67 0.07
C ILE A 71 7.32 -3.41 0.48
N VAL A 72 6.53 -3.89 -0.49
CA VAL A 72 5.30 -4.63 -0.19
C VAL A 72 5.62 -5.92 0.56
N ASP A 73 6.59 -6.69 0.06
CA ASP A 73 6.97 -7.97 0.63
C ASP A 73 7.54 -7.81 2.06
N PHE A 74 8.34 -6.76 2.30
CA PHE A 74 8.86 -6.42 3.62
C PHE A 74 7.74 -6.08 4.62
N CYS A 75 6.81 -5.19 4.25
CA CYS A 75 5.70 -4.80 5.12
C CYS A 75 4.77 -5.99 5.39
N LEU A 76 4.47 -6.79 4.36
CA LEU A 76 3.61 -7.97 4.48
C LEU A 76 4.25 -9.05 5.37
N ALA A 77 5.54 -9.32 5.20
CA ALA A 77 6.24 -10.31 6.01
C ALA A 77 6.26 -9.93 7.50
N ASP A 78 6.52 -8.66 7.82
CA ASP A 78 6.51 -8.19 9.22
C ASP A 78 5.09 -8.19 9.81
N TYR A 79 4.07 -7.76 9.05
CA TYR A 79 2.67 -7.85 9.47
C TYR A 79 2.25 -9.29 9.79
N LEU A 80 2.59 -10.25 8.94
CA LEU A 80 2.25 -11.66 9.16
C LEU A 80 2.98 -12.28 10.35
N ALA A 81 4.18 -11.78 10.65
CA ALA A 81 4.98 -12.22 11.81
C ALA A 81 4.62 -11.49 13.11
N ASN A 82 3.89 -10.36 13.04
CA ASN A 82 3.52 -9.58 14.21
C ASN A 82 2.31 -10.22 14.92
N PRO A 83 2.45 -10.67 16.17
CA PRO A 83 1.35 -11.29 16.91
C PRO A 83 0.29 -10.26 17.38
N ASP A 84 0.64 -8.98 17.42
CA ASP A 84 -0.26 -7.88 17.86
C ASP A 84 -0.54 -6.93 16.70
N VAL A 85 -1.74 -7.04 16.15
CA VAL A 85 -2.21 -6.16 15.08
C VAL A 85 -2.30 -4.68 15.52
N ASN A 86 -2.28 -4.38 16.81
CA ASN A 86 -2.28 -3.00 17.28
C ASN A 86 -0.87 -2.38 17.31
N ASP A 87 0.18 -3.19 17.24
CA ASP A 87 1.58 -2.74 17.23
C ASP A 87 2.06 -2.47 15.78
N TRP A 88 1.33 -1.64 15.06
CA TRP A 88 1.68 -1.23 13.69
C TRP A 88 2.89 -0.29 13.66
N GLU A 89 3.14 0.45 14.74
CA GLU A 89 4.30 1.33 14.88
C GLU A 89 5.61 0.56 14.76
N ARG A 90 5.64 -0.69 15.21
CA ARG A 90 6.79 -1.56 15.02
C ARG A 90 7.19 -1.69 13.55
N THR A 91 6.24 -1.98 12.67
CA THR A 91 6.50 -2.09 11.22
C THR A 91 6.91 -0.74 10.63
N ARG A 92 6.26 0.36 11.04
CA ARG A 92 6.65 1.72 10.65
C ARG A 92 8.09 2.03 11.03
N ASP A 93 8.50 1.70 12.24
CA ASP A 93 9.86 1.95 12.73
C ASP A 93 10.90 1.10 11.99
N LEU A 94 10.57 -0.14 11.64
CA LEU A 94 11.41 -0.99 10.79
C LEU A 94 11.52 -0.42 9.36
N VAL A 95 10.44 0.10 8.81
CA VAL A 95 10.44 0.83 7.52
C VAL A 95 11.34 2.06 7.59
N ALA A 96 11.23 2.86 8.67
CA ALA A 96 12.10 4.02 8.88
C ALA A 96 13.57 3.61 8.94
N GLN A 97 13.93 2.56 9.67
CA GLN A 97 15.29 2.05 9.72
C GLN A 97 15.80 1.59 8.35
N ARG A 98 14.96 0.87 7.59
CA ARG A 98 15.33 0.26 6.31
C ARG A 98 15.45 1.28 5.18
N TYR A 99 14.48 2.19 5.03
CA TYR A 99 14.34 3.06 3.84
C TYR A 99 14.69 4.53 4.11
N GLN A 100 14.77 4.96 5.35
CA GLN A 100 15.13 6.33 5.72
C GLN A 100 16.51 6.43 6.35
N VAL A 101 16.82 5.61 7.37
CA VAL A 101 18.09 5.68 8.11
C VAL A 101 19.20 4.96 7.34
N ASN A 102 18.93 3.78 6.79
CA ASN A 102 19.89 2.94 6.08
C ASN A 102 19.47 2.64 4.62
N PRO A 103 19.01 3.63 3.82
CA PRO A 103 18.42 3.39 2.51
C PRO A 103 19.39 2.76 1.52
N ALA A 104 20.67 3.13 1.57
CA ALA A 104 21.68 2.66 0.63
C ALA A 104 21.94 1.16 0.70
N ALA A 105 21.76 0.54 1.88
CA ALA A 105 21.92 -0.90 2.05
C ALA A 105 20.88 -1.71 1.25
N GLN A 106 19.77 -1.07 0.89
CA GLN A 106 18.70 -1.64 0.07
C GLN A 106 18.63 -1.02 -1.34
N GLY A 107 19.66 -0.26 -1.72
CA GLY A 107 19.70 0.43 -3.01
C GLY A 107 18.73 1.61 -3.14
N PHE A 108 18.18 2.11 -2.03
CA PHE A 108 17.32 3.29 -2.01
C PHE A 108 18.12 4.56 -1.74
N VAL A 109 17.47 5.70 -1.94
CA VAL A 109 17.95 7.03 -1.56
C VAL A 109 16.82 7.68 -0.77
N TYR A 110 17.16 8.28 0.36
CA TYR A 110 16.23 9.09 1.14
C TYR A 110 16.73 10.53 1.18
N ARG A 111 15.93 11.47 0.71
CA ARG A 111 16.25 12.91 0.68
C ARG A 111 15.36 13.72 1.60
N ALA A 112 14.06 13.34 1.66
CA ALA A 112 13.08 14.11 2.41
C ALA A 112 11.82 13.26 2.71
N TRP A 113 10.94 13.80 3.53
CA TRP A 113 9.68 13.18 3.95
C TRP A 113 8.75 12.75 2.80
N TYR A 114 8.90 13.31 1.62
CA TYR A 114 8.10 12.98 0.43
C TYR A 114 8.69 11.84 -0.43
N GLU A 115 9.73 11.15 0.02
CA GLU A 115 10.29 10.03 -0.77
C GLU A 115 9.26 8.89 -0.94
N SER A 116 9.16 8.41 -2.16
CA SER A 116 8.18 7.37 -2.54
C SER A 116 8.32 6.09 -1.72
N SER A 117 9.54 5.72 -1.30
CA SER A 117 9.77 4.48 -0.55
C SER A 117 9.03 4.44 0.77
N VAL A 118 9.20 5.48 1.61
CA VAL A 118 8.58 5.53 2.93
C VAL A 118 7.08 5.80 2.86
N ASN A 119 6.65 6.60 1.88
CA ASN A 119 5.24 6.94 1.72
C ASN A 119 4.44 5.77 1.14
N PHE A 120 5.01 5.03 0.19
CA PHE A 120 4.40 3.80 -0.29
C PHE A 120 4.31 2.75 0.83
N ALA A 121 5.38 2.57 1.60
CA ALA A 121 5.37 1.67 2.76
C ALA A 121 4.32 2.09 3.80
N GLY A 122 4.19 3.39 4.11
CA GLY A 122 3.18 3.93 5.02
C GLY A 122 1.75 3.60 4.56
N GLY A 123 1.46 3.72 3.26
CA GLY A 123 0.19 3.31 2.69
C GLY A 123 -0.06 1.79 2.82
N VAL A 124 0.96 0.97 2.53
CA VAL A 124 0.84 -0.50 2.69
C VAL A 124 0.61 -0.88 4.15
N ILE A 125 1.29 -0.24 5.11
CA ILE A 125 1.07 -0.45 6.55
C ILE A 125 -0.36 -0.09 6.94
N ALA A 126 -0.85 1.09 6.50
CA ALA A 126 -2.21 1.53 6.82
C ALA A 126 -3.27 0.55 6.29
N LEU A 127 -3.07 0.00 5.09
CA LEU A 127 -3.95 -1.01 4.52
C LEU A 127 -3.90 -2.33 5.30
N LEU A 128 -2.70 -2.88 5.55
CA LEU A 128 -2.52 -4.17 6.21
C LEU A 128 -3.07 -4.15 7.64
N TYR A 129 -2.63 -3.19 8.45
CA TYR A 129 -3.03 -3.08 9.86
C TYR A 129 -4.42 -2.48 10.06
N GLY A 130 -4.96 -1.83 9.04
CA GLY A 130 -6.34 -1.36 9.02
C GLY A 130 -7.37 -2.47 8.91
N GLU A 131 -7.01 -3.60 8.28
CA GLU A 131 -7.84 -4.81 8.15
C GLU A 131 -9.27 -4.51 7.66
N ALA A 132 -9.39 -3.65 6.64
CA ALA A 132 -10.64 -3.17 6.05
C ALA A 132 -11.53 -2.32 6.99
N ASP A 133 -11.10 -1.97 8.19
CA ASP A 133 -11.73 -0.95 9.00
C ASP A 133 -11.32 0.45 8.53
N LEU A 134 -12.28 1.24 8.05
CA LEU A 134 -12.03 2.58 7.49
C LEU A 134 -11.43 3.52 8.53
N SER A 135 -12.00 3.54 9.73
CA SER A 135 -11.56 4.43 10.80
C SER A 135 -10.13 4.13 11.23
N ARG A 136 -9.82 2.85 11.40
CA ARG A 136 -8.49 2.37 11.76
C ARG A 136 -7.47 2.63 10.66
N THR A 137 -7.82 2.37 9.39
CA THR A 137 -6.96 2.66 8.24
C THR A 137 -6.58 4.14 8.17
N ILE A 138 -7.57 5.03 8.35
CA ILE A 138 -7.36 6.48 8.38
C ILE A 138 -6.47 6.88 9.57
N GLN A 139 -6.71 6.35 10.77
CA GLN A 139 -5.91 6.66 11.96
C GLN A 139 -4.45 6.25 11.78
N ILE A 140 -4.21 5.02 11.33
CA ILE A 140 -2.85 4.53 11.07
C ILE A 140 -2.17 5.37 10.00
N GLY A 141 -2.83 5.64 8.87
CA GLY A 141 -2.30 6.47 7.81
C GLY A 141 -1.91 7.87 8.32
N ALA A 142 -2.79 8.55 9.04
CA ALA A 142 -2.56 9.88 9.57
C ALA A 142 -1.41 9.92 10.61
N MET A 143 -1.19 8.84 11.35
CA MET A 143 -0.16 8.74 12.38
C MET A 143 1.16 8.14 11.88
N SER A 144 1.23 7.66 10.65
CA SER A 144 2.43 7.02 10.07
C SER A 144 3.61 7.97 9.93
N GLY A 145 3.37 9.27 9.79
CA GLY A 145 4.41 10.27 9.51
C GLY A 145 4.65 10.46 8.01
N TRP A 146 5.76 11.10 7.66
CA TRP A 146 6.12 11.47 6.29
C TRP A 146 5.01 12.26 5.59
N ASP A 147 4.55 11.85 4.40
CA ASP A 147 3.45 12.46 3.64
C ASP A 147 2.12 11.78 4.00
N SER A 148 1.77 11.82 5.28
CA SER A 148 0.69 11.03 5.86
C SER A 148 -0.70 11.35 5.30
N ASP A 149 -0.96 12.56 4.84
CA ASP A 149 -2.23 12.96 4.23
C ASP A 149 -2.46 12.22 2.89
N ASN A 150 -1.41 12.06 2.08
CA ASN A 150 -1.45 11.29 0.84
C ASN A 150 -1.79 9.81 1.10
N GLY A 151 -1.03 9.17 2.00
CA GLY A 151 -1.26 7.75 2.37
C GLY A 151 -2.67 7.54 2.94
N THR A 152 -3.11 8.43 3.82
CA THR A 152 -4.45 8.40 4.43
C THR A 152 -5.56 8.55 3.40
N ALA A 153 -5.45 9.55 2.51
CA ALA A 153 -6.46 9.77 1.46
C ALA A 153 -6.55 8.57 0.51
N THR A 154 -5.39 8.02 0.11
CA THR A 154 -5.34 6.89 -0.83
C THR A 154 -5.94 5.62 -0.19
N MET A 155 -5.51 5.25 1.01
CA MET A 155 -5.99 4.01 1.64
C MET A 155 -7.41 4.16 2.20
N GLY A 156 -7.76 5.34 2.73
CA GLY A 156 -9.14 5.63 3.14
C GLY A 156 -10.12 5.56 1.97
N GLY A 157 -9.74 6.11 0.80
CA GLY A 157 -10.54 5.98 -0.42
C GLY A 157 -10.66 4.54 -0.91
N LEU A 158 -9.60 3.75 -0.81
CA LEU A 158 -9.61 2.32 -1.16
C LEU A 158 -10.57 1.53 -0.28
N VAL A 159 -10.43 1.65 1.05
CA VAL A 159 -11.30 0.96 2.00
C VAL A 159 -12.74 1.44 1.89
N GLY A 160 -12.97 2.76 1.70
CA GLY A 160 -14.29 3.29 1.42
C GLY A 160 -14.94 2.68 0.18
N LEU A 161 -14.15 2.38 -0.85
CA LEU A 161 -14.64 1.69 -2.06
C LEU A 161 -14.94 0.20 -1.80
N MET A 162 -14.22 -0.45 -0.87
CA MET A 162 -14.48 -1.84 -0.49
C MET A 162 -15.79 -1.98 0.27
N ILE A 163 -16.05 -1.09 1.22
CA ILE A 163 -17.24 -1.16 2.11
C ILE A 163 -18.50 -0.56 1.48
N GLY A 164 -18.35 0.20 0.39
CA GLY A 164 -19.49 0.79 -0.30
C GLY A 164 -20.17 1.93 0.47
N THR A 165 -21.44 2.19 0.13
CA THR A 165 -22.23 3.30 0.71
C THR A 165 -23.05 2.91 1.94
N ASP A 166 -23.01 1.65 2.32
CA ASP A 166 -23.87 1.08 3.39
C ASP A 166 -23.14 0.99 4.74
N ALA A 167 -22.00 1.70 4.88
CA ALA A 167 -21.16 1.72 6.06
C ALA A 167 -21.51 2.89 7.00
#